data_4b6eec0d12ab2625b5ac5dd2eaee4083
#
_entry.id   4b6eec0d12ab2625b5ac5dd2eaee4083
#
_cell.length_a   1.000
_cell.length_b   1.000
_cell.length_c   1.000
_cell.angle_alpha   90.00
_cell.angle_beta   90.00
_cell.angle_gamma   90.00
#
_symmetry.space_group_name_H-M   'P 1'
#
loop_
_entity.id
_entity.type
_entity.pdbx_description
1 polymer ?
#
loop_
_entity_poly.entity_id
_entity_poly.type
_entity_poly.pdbx_seq_one_letter_code
_entity_poly.pdbx_strand_id
1 'polypeptide(L)'
;MIFLTPILILLFALLLFGTFFVVKQQTSALIERFGKYVSTRQSGLQLKIPIIDRVAGRISLKIQQLDVVIETKTKDDVFVKLKVSVQYKVIKDKVYEAFYKLDFPQDQITSYVFDVVRAEVPKMKLDDVFERKDDIAIAVKSELNDAMINYGYDIIKTLVTDIDPDLQVKEAMNRINASEREKAVSYTHLRAHETQFH
;
A
#
# COMPACT_ATOMS: atom_id res chain seq x y z
N MET A 1 36.49 -7.11 51.30
CA MET A 1 36.75 -7.64 49.94
C MET A 1 35.75 -8.70 49.51
N ILE A 2 35.22 -9.56 50.37
CA ILE A 2 34.34 -10.72 50.06
C ILE A 2 32.97 -10.26 49.47
N PHE A 3 32.43 -9.12 49.83
CA PHE A 3 31.14 -8.60 49.30
C PHE A 3 31.25 -7.89 47.95
N LEU A 4 32.46 -7.53 47.49
CA LEU A 4 32.63 -6.83 46.21
C LEU A 4 32.58 -7.81 45.03
N THR A 5 33.02 -9.05 45.22
CA THR A 5 33.04 -10.11 44.16
C THR A 5 31.63 -10.48 43.69
N PRO A 6 30.61 -10.75 44.55
CA PRO A 6 29.28 -11.09 44.08
C PRO A 6 28.60 -9.90 43.38
N ILE A 7 28.86 -8.67 43.82
CA ILE A 7 28.32 -7.47 43.17
C ILE A 7 28.90 -7.33 41.75
N LEU A 8 30.20 -7.54 41.57
CA LEU A 8 30.87 -7.47 40.26
C LEU A 8 30.35 -8.54 39.30
N ILE A 9 30.14 -9.76 39.80
CA ILE A 9 29.57 -10.86 39.02
C ILE A 9 28.12 -10.55 38.61
N LEU A 10 27.32 -10.02 39.52
CA LEU A 10 25.94 -9.61 39.23
C LEU A 10 25.88 -8.52 38.17
N LEU A 11 26.75 -7.49 38.29
CA LEU A 11 26.84 -6.41 37.32
C LEU A 11 27.28 -6.91 35.93
N PHE A 12 28.24 -7.85 35.88
CA PHE A 12 28.70 -8.47 34.67
C PHE A 12 27.60 -9.33 34.00
N ALA A 13 26.84 -10.09 34.81
CA ALA A 13 25.72 -10.86 34.33
C ALA A 13 24.60 -9.96 33.78
N LEU A 14 24.31 -8.82 34.43
CA LEU A 14 23.33 -7.84 33.98
C LEU A 14 23.73 -7.20 32.65
N LEU A 15 25.02 -6.90 32.46
CA LEU A 15 25.59 -6.39 31.22
C LEU A 15 25.47 -7.40 30.09
N LEU A 16 25.77 -8.69 30.37
CA LEU A 16 25.62 -9.78 29.39
C LEU A 16 24.17 -9.94 28.94
N PHE A 17 23.21 -9.89 29.88
CA PHE A 17 21.78 -9.96 29.53
C PHE A 17 21.32 -8.80 28.67
N GLY A 18 21.85 -7.59 28.87
CA GLY A 18 21.55 -6.39 28.07
C GLY A 18 22.15 -6.43 26.65
N THR A 19 23.09 -7.33 26.39
CA THR A 19 23.79 -7.43 25.10
C THR A 19 22.96 -8.12 24.03
N PHE A 20 22.12 -9.09 24.41
CA PHE A 20 21.34 -9.88 23.48
C PHE A 20 19.94 -9.29 23.29
N PHE A 21 19.47 -9.27 22.04
CA PHE A 21 18.07 -8.95 21.74
C PHE A 21 17.60 -9.74 20.52
N VAL A 22 16.29 -9.97 20.45
CA VAL A 22 15.68 -10.74 19.36
C VAL A 22 14.95 -9.81 18.42
N VAL A 23 15.20 -9.98 17.13
CA VAL A 23 14.47 -9.33 16.04
C VAL A 23 13.53 -10.35 15.41
N LYS A 24 12.25 -10.02 15.35
CA LYS A 24 11.21 -10.90 14.78
C LYS A 24 11.45 -11.13 13.28
N GLN A 25 10.96 -12.28 12.78
CA GLN A 25 10.99 -12.59 11.35
C GLN A 25 10.25 -11.52 10.54
N GLN A 26 10.74 -11.21 9.33
CA GLN A 26 10.20 -10.15 8.46
C GLN A 26 10.17 -8.77 9.15
N THR A 27 11.16 -8.50 9.99
CA THR A 27 11.37 -7.19 10.63
C THR A 27 12.86 -6.88 10.61
N SER A 28 13.21 -5.61 10.49
CA SER A 28 14.57 -5.12 10.69
C SER A 28 14.58 -4.14 11.86
N ALA A 29 15.64 -4.18 12.67
CA ALA A 29 15.87 -3.25 13.77
C ALA A 29 17.03 -2.31 13.43
N LEU A 30 16.85 -1.02 13.69
CA LEU A 30 17.90 -0.01 13.50
C LEU A 30 18.56 0.29 14.84
N ILE A 31 19.88 0.29 14.83
CA ILE A 31 20.71 0.55 16.01
C ILE A 31 21.34 1.92 15.88
N GLU A 32 21.13 2.71 16.92
CA GLU A 32 21.78 4.01 17.14
C GLU A 32 22.77 3.92 18.29
N ARG A 33 23.84 4.68 18.14
CA ARG A 33 24.85 4.93 19.18
C ARG A 33 24.95 6.42 19.41
N PHE A 34 24.59 6.86 20.60
CA PHE A 34 24.53 8.30 20.94
C PHE A 34 23.74 9.14 19.92
N GLY A 35 22.60 8.60 19.43
CA GLY A 35 21.75 9.30 18.46
C GLY A 35 22.21 9.21 16.99
N LYS A 36 23.34 8.52 16.71
CA LYS A 36 23.83 8.33 15.35
C LYS A 36 23.57 6.89 14.91
N TYR A 37 23.02 6.73 13.71
CA TYR A 37 22.84 5.41 13.08
C TYR A 37 24.18 4.66 12.96
N VAL A 38 24.17 3.40 13.32
CA VAL A 38 25.34 2.49 13.26
C VAL A 38 25.10 1.34 12.31
N SER A 39 23.97 0.64 12.45
CA SER A 39 23.71 -0.55 11.65
C SER A 39 22.25 -0.97 11.66
N THR A 40 21.82 -1.68 10.61
CA THR A 40 20.54 -2.37 10.54
C THR A 40 20.74 -3.85 10.89
N ARG A 41 19.93 -4.38 11.81
CA ARG A 41 19.94 -5.77 12.25
C ARG A 41 18.76 -6.54 11.67
N GLN A 42 19.05 -7.69 11.09
CA GLN A 42 18.05 -8.58 10.50
C GLN A 42 17.42 -9.49 11.57
N SER A 43 16.39 -10.25 11.18
CA SER A 43 15.71 -11.21 12.05
C SER A 43 16.65 -12.24 12.67
N GLY A 44 16.37 -12.61 13.92
CA GLY A 44 17.13 -13.57 14.72
C GLY A 44 17.69 -12.97 16.00
N LEU A 45 18.58 -13.71 16.64
CA LEU A 45 19.31 -13.25 17.82
C LEU A 45 20.40 -12.29 17.39
N GLN A 46 20.39 -11.09 17.95
CA GLN A 46 21.31 -10.00 17.63
C GLN A 46 22.03 -9.50 18.87
N LEU A 47 23.20 -8.90 18.65
CA LEU A 47 24.04 -8.32 19.68
C LEU A 47 24.01 -6.79 19.58
N LYS A 48 23.97 -6.13 20.74
CA LYS A 48 24.15 -4.69 20.89
C LYS A 48 25.05 -4.41 22.08
N ILE A 49 25.76 -3.30 22.08
CA ILE A 49 26.52 -2.86 23.26
C ILE A 49 25.54 -2.26 24.27
N PRO A 50 25.38 -2.91 25.46
CA PRO A 50 24.45 -2.38 26.47
C PRO A 50 24.88 -0.98 26.87
N ILE A 51 23.90 -0.13 27.26
CA ILE A 51 24.05 1.26 27.67
C ILE A 51 24.36 2.21 26.51
N ILE A 52 25.23 1.83 25.57
CA ILE A 52 25.72 2.69 24.47
C ILE A 52 24.81 2.59 23.25
N ASP A 53 24.41 1.36 22.88
CA ASP A 53 23.58 1.10 21.70
C ASP A 53 22.10 1.07 22.09
N ARG A 54 21.30 1.81 21.33
CA ARG A 54 19.85 1.86 21.46
C ARG A 54 19.19 1.29 20.20
N VAL A 55 18.10 0.53 20.35
CA VAL A 55 17.23 0.22 19.25
C VAL A 55 16.36 1.45 18.95
N ALA A 56 16.66 2.16 17.87
CA ALA A 56 15.95 3.37 17.46
C ALA A 56 14.52 3.04 17.04
N GLY A 57 14.36 1.95 16.28
CA GLY A 57 13.06 1.48 15.85
C GLY A 57 13.13 0.11 15.19
N ARG A 58 11.94 -0.38 14.84
CA ARG A 58 11.76 -1.62 14.10
C ARG A 58 10.83 -1.37 12.94
N ILE A 59 11.23 -1.80 11.75
CA ILE A 59 10.44 -1.64 10.54
C ILE A 59 10.02 -3.00 10.00
N SER A 60 8.76 -3.11 9.58
CA SER A 60 8.24 -4.34 8.98
C SER A 60 8.66 -4.44 7.51
N LEU A 61 9.16 -5.60 7.11
CA LEU A 61 9.49 -5.94 5.72
C LEU A 61 8.35 -6.68 5.00
N LYS A 62 7.23 -6.90 5.71
CA LYS A 62 6.04 -7.54 5.14
C LYS A 62 5.39 -6.62 4.12
N ILE A 63 4.71 -7.23 3.15
CA ILE A 63 3.82 -6.49 2.26
C ILE A 63 2.69 -5.88 3.09
N GLN A 64 2.49 -4.59 2.93
CA GLN A 64 1.41 -3.82 3.54
C GLN A 64 0.47 -3.33 2.45
N GLN A 65 -0.79 -3.15 2.78
CA GLN A 65 -1.80 -2.60 1.88
C GLN A 65 -2.34 -1.29 2.46
N LEU A 66 -2.47 -0.32 1.59
CA LEU A 66 -3.13 0.95 1.87
C LEU A 66 -4.28 1.11 0.88
N ASP A 67 -5.47 1.33 1.39
CA ASP A 67 -6.66 1.62 0.61
C ASP A 67 -6.91 3.14 0.63
N VAL A 68 -6.96 3.74 -0.55
CA VAL A 68 -7.19 5.18 -0.74
C VAL A 68 -8.50 5.37 -1.48
N VAL A 69 -9.40 6.18 -0.93
CA VAL A 69 -10.67 6.55 -1.57
C VAL A 69 -10.56 7.96 -2.09
N ILE A 70 -10.80 8.14 -3.38
CA ILE A 70 -10.63 9.42 -4.08
C ILE A 70 -11.93 9.77 -4.79
N GLU A 71 -12.41 10.98 -4.59
CA GLU A 71 -13.51 11.54 -5.36
C GLU A 71 -12.96 12.47 -6.44
N THR A 72 -13.39 12.25 -7.67
CA THR A 72 -12.97 13.02 -8.84
C THR A 72 -14.10 13.08 -9.87
N LYS A 73 -13.90 13.86 -10.93
CA LYS A 73 -14.87 14.07 -11.99
C LYS A 73 -14.31 13.50 -13.30
N THR A 74 -15.14 12.79 -14.05
CA THR A 74 -14.81 12.26 -15.36
C THR A 74 -14.93 13.34 -16.45
N LYS A 75 -14.49 13.02 -17.67
CA LYS A 75 -14.56 13.90 -18.84
C LYS A 75 -16.00 14.31 -19.22
N ASP A 76 -16.95 13.44 -18.96
CA ASP A 76 -18.38 13.62 -19.20
C ASP A 76 -19.13 14.19 -17.99
N ASP A 77 -18.39 14.87 -17.10
CA ASP A 77 -18.90 15.63 -15.97
C ASP A 77 -19.59 14.81 -14.87
N VAL A 78 -19.30 13.50 -14.78
CA VAL A 78 -19.81 12.61 -13.74
C VAL A 78 -18.86 12.56 -12.56
N PHE A 79 -19.38 12.76 -11.34
CA PHE A 79 -18.60 12.52 -10.12
C PHE A 79 -18.51 11.03 -9.84
N VAL A 80 -17.29 10.58 -9.54
CA VAL A 80 -16.99 9.18 -9.23
C VAL A 80 -16.09 9.09 -8.01
N LYS A 81 -16.36 8.10 -7.17
CA LYS A 81 -15.48 7.68 -6.08
C LYS A 81 -14.73 6.44 -6.53
N LEU A 82 -13.40 6.54 -6.57
CA LEU A 82 -12.53 5.42 -6.86
C LEU A 82 -11.86 4.94 -5.58
N LYS A 83 -11.84 3.63 -5.37
CA LYS A 83 -11.04 3.00 -4.33
C LYS A 83 -9.80 2.38 -4.98
N VAL A 84 -8.62 2.89 -4.61
CA VAL A 84 -7.33 2.41 -5.10
C VAL A 84 -6.61 1.72 -3.95
N SER A 85 -6.27 0.46 -4.13
CA SER A 85 -5.50 -0.33 -3.17
C SER A 85 -4.05 -0.42 -3.62
N VAL A 86 -3.13 0.05 -2.79
CA VAL A 86 -1.69 0.05 -3.04
C VAL A 86 -1.01 -0.95 -2.13
N GLN A 87 -0.35 -1.95 -2.70
CA GLN A 87 0.47 -2.91 -1.98
C GLN A 87 1.93 -2.50 -2.07
N TYR A 88 2.56 -2.30 -0.93
CA TYR A 88 3.95 -1.86 -0.83
C TYR A 88 4.70 -2.61 0.27
N LYS A 89 6.01 -2.61 0.18
CA LYS A 89 6.92 -3.14 1.21
C LYS A 89 8.17 -2.29 1.31
N VAL A 90 8.89 -2.44 2.42
CA VAL A 90 10.22 -1.86 2.59
C VAL A 90 11.26 -2.74 1.90
N ILE A 91 12.16 -2.12 1.13
CA ILE A 91 13.29 -2.78 0.50
C ILE A 91 14.33 -3.11 1.58
N LYS A 92 14.71 -4.39 1.67
CA LYS A 92 15.59 -4.91 2.73
C LYS A 92 16.92 -4.15 2.86
N ASP A 93 17.48 -3.73 1.72
CA ASP A 93 18.78 -3.06 1.69
C ASP A 93 18.67 -1.52 1.87
N LYS A 94 17.44 -1.00 1.87
CA LYS A 94 17.14 0.43 2.02
C LYS A 94 16.33 0.75 3.29
N VAL A 95 16.49 -0.06 4.33
CA VAL A 95 15.79 0.12 5.62
C VAL A 95 16.16 1.44 6.29
N TYR A 96 17.40 1.88 6.12
CA TYR A 96 17.88 3.17 6.61
C TYR A 96 17.09 4.32 5.99
N GLU A 97 16.95 4.31 4.68
CA GLU A 97 16.20 5.32 3.93
C GLU A 97 14.72 5.35 4.36
N ALA A 98 14.12 4.17 4.47
CA ALA A 98 12.71 4.04 4.85
C ALA A 98 12.42 4.51 6.27
N PHE A 99 13.40 4.49 7.16
CA PHE A 99 13.22 4.88 8.56
C PHE A 99 13.59 6.34 8.83
N TYR A 100 14.65 6.87 8.19
CA TYR A 100 15.18 8.18 8.51
C TYR A 100 14.90 9.27 7.47
N LYS A 101 14.54 8.90 6.23
CA LYS A 101 14.34 9.88 5.16
C LYS A 101 12.86 10.21 4.91
N LEU A 102 11.94 9.37 5.36
CA LEU A 102 10.53 9.58 5.12
C LEU A 102 9.71 9.33 6.39
N ASP A 103 9.06 10.37 6.86
CA ASP A 103 8.01 10.29 7.87
C ASP A 103 6.66 10.05 7.17
N PHE A 104 5.78 9.27 7.81
CA PHE A 104 4.42 9.02 7.34
C PHE A 104 4.32 8.54 5.88
N PRO A 105 4.92 7.38 5.52
CA PRO A 105 4.92 6.89 4.15
C PRO A 105 3.51 6.68 3.57
N GLN A 106 2.52 6.40 4.41
CA GLN A 106 1.14 6.23 3.99
C GLN A 106 0.52 7.52 3.47
N ASP A 107 0.79 8.65 4.12
CA ASP A 107 0.30 9.95 3.71
C ASP A 107 0.93 10.39 2.38
N GLN A 108 2.22 10.06 2.22
CA GLN A 108 2.93 10.34 0.99
C GLN A 108 2.38 9.51 -0.18
N ILE A 109 2.18 8.20 0.02
CA ILE A 109 1.55 7.32 -0.97
C ILE A 109 0.15 7.83 -1.31
N THR A 110 -0.65 8.20 -0.32
CA THR A 110 -1.99 8.75 -0.51
C THR A 110 -1.95 9.99 -1.40
N SER A 111 -1.04 10.92 -1.15
CA SER A 111 -0.91 12.16 -1.92
C SER A 111 -0.59 11.91 -3.39
N TYR A 112 0.34 10.99 -3.67
CA TYR A 112 0.66 10.61 -5.05
C TYR A 112 -0.51 9.90 -5.75
N VAL A 113 -1.23 9.03 -5.04
CA VAL A 113 -2.43 8.38 -5.62
C VAL A 113 -3.47 9.42 -5.99
N PHE A 114 -3.71 10.42 -5.11
CA PHE A 114 -4.62 11.54 -5.40
C PHE A 114 -4.20 12.31 -6.66
N ASP A 115 -2.92 12.62 -6.77
CA ASP A 115 -2.38 13.40 -7.89
C ASP A 115 -2.59 12.68 -9.22
N VAL A 116 -2.15 11.43 -9.31
CA VAL A 116 -2.27 10.64 -10.55
C VAL A 116 -3.72 10.39 -10.93
N VAL A 117 -4.58 9.99 -9.98
CA VAL A 117 -6.00 9.72 -10.28
C VAL A 117 -6.71 10.99 -10.75
N ARG A 118 -6.44 12.14 -10.12
CA ARG A 118 -7.00 13.43 -10.52
C ARG A 118 -6.44 13.95 -11.86
N ALA A 119 -5.26 13.47 -12.27
CA ALA A 119 -4.70 13.79 -13.58
C ALA A 119 -5.27 12.90 -14.69
N GLU A 120 -5.54 11.62 -14.41
CA GLU A 120 -5.91 10.63 -15.44
C GLU A 120 -7.44 10.52 -15.64
N VAL A 121 -8.22 10.46 -14.56
CA VAL A 121 -9.67 10.22 -14.65
C VAL A 121 -10.43 11.32 -15.40
N PRO A 122 -10.12 12.63 -15.28
CA PRO A 122 -10.79 13.67 -16.06
C PRO A 122 -10.54 13.62 -17.56
N LYS A 123 -9.58 12.84 -18.04
CA LYS A 123 -9.33 12.60 -19.47
C LYS A 123 -10.24 11.52 -20.06
N MET A 124 -10.89 10.71 -19.21
CA MET A 124 -11.68 9.54 -19.56
C MET A 124 -13.16 9.78 -19.32
N LYS A 125 -14.02 9.22 -20.18
CA LYS A 125 -15.45 9.11 -19.90
C LYS A 125 -15.70 8.06 -18.82
N LEU A 126 -16.89 8.07 -18.22
CA LEU A 126 -17.25 7.10 -17.18
C LEU A 126 -17.08 5.64 -17.63
N ASP A 127 -17.55 5.30 -18.83
CA ASP A 127 -17.43 3.95 -19.39
C ASP A 127 -15.96 3.56 -19.58
N ASP A 128 -15.12 4.49 -20.08
CA ASP A 128 -13.68 4.29 -20.23
C ASP A 128 -12.99 4.04 -18.86
N VAL A 129 -13.45 4.69 -17.79
CA VAL A 129 -12.91 4.48 -16.44
C VAL A 129 -13.16 3.05 -15.96
N PHE A 130 -14.33 2.47 -16.26
CA PHE A 130 -14.64 1.08 -15.94
C PHE A 130 -13.83 0.10 -16.80
N GLU A 131 -13.75 0.33 -18.10
CA GLU A 131 -13.05 -0.55 -19.04
C GLU A 131 -11.53 -0.52 -18.86
N ARG A 132 -10.97 0.67 -18.60
CA ARG A 132 -9.53 0.92 -18.56
C ARG A 132 -8.99 1.18 -17.16
N LYS A 133 -9.68 0.65 -16.13
CA LYS A 133 -9.24 0.78 -14.72
C LYS A 133 -7.82 0.27 -14.48
N ASP A 134 -7.38 -0.72 -15.26
CA ASP A 134 -6.02 -1.26 -15.16
C ASP A 134 -4.96 -0.29 -15.68
N ASP A 135 -5.28 0.55 -16.68
CA ASP A 135 -4.40 1.61 -17.15
C ASP A 135 -4.15 2.65 -16.06
N ILE A 136 -5.22 3.02 -15.32
CA ILE A 136 -5.12 3.93 -14.17
C ILE A 136 -4.23 3.30 -13.09
N ALA A 137 -4.42 2.01 -12.79
CA ALA A 137 -3.61 1.29 -11.81
C ALA A 137 -2.13 1.23 -12.21
N ILE A 138 -1.82 1.04 -13.50
CA ILE A 138 -0.46 1.04 -14.03
C ILE A 138 0.17 2.42 -13.92
N ALA A 139 -0.55 3.48 -14.28
CA ALA A 139 -0.07 4.85 -14.18
C ALA A 139 0.26 5.21 -12.72
N VAL A 140 -0.65 4.89 -11.78
CA VAL A 140 -0.44 5.10 -10.34
C VAL A 140 0.79 4.31 -9.86
N LYS A 141 0.94 3.05 -10.26
CA LYS A 141 2.09 2.23 -9.86
C LYS A 141 3.41 2.82 -10.34
N SER A 142 3.47 3.24 -11.60
CA SER A 142 4.69 3.79 -12.20
C SER A 142 5.16 5.03 -11.46
N GLU A 143 4.27 5.99 -11.28
CA GLU A 143 4.57 7.27 -10.61
C GLU A 143 4.96 7.05 -9.13
N LEU A 144 4.19 6.22 -8.41
CA LEU A 144 4.50 5.87 -7.03
C LEU A 144 5.85 5.17 -6.90
N ASN A 145 6.17 4.23 -7.78
CA ASN A 145 7.41 3.48 -7.70
C ASN A 145 8.62 4.39 -7.89
N ASP A 146 8.58 5.29 -8.88
CA ASP A 146 9.65 6.24 -9.16
C ASP A 146 9.88 7.22 -8.00
N ALA A 147 8.82 7.65 -7.34
CA ALA A 147 8.90 8.52 -6.18
C ALA A 147 9.40 7.78 -4.91
N MET A 148 8.85 6.60 -4.63
CA MET A 148 9.00 5.92 -3.35
C MET A 148 10.25 5.04 -3.26
N ILE A 149 10.82 4.62 -4.39
CA ILE A 149 12.02 3.76 -4.43
C ILE A 149 13.25 4.44 -3.79
N ASN A 150 13.36 5.76 -3.88
CA ASN A 150 14.43 6.55 -3.29
C ASN A 150 14.33 6.64 -1.75
N TYR A 151 13.12 6.43 -1.23
CA TYR A 151 12.83 6.36 0.20
C TYR A 151 12.83 4.92 0.73
N GLY A 152 13.22 3.94 -0.09
CA GLY A 152 13.34 2.54 0.33
C GLY A 152 12.04 1.75 0.35
N TYR A 153 11.01 2.22 -0.35
CA TYR A 153 9.75 1.51 -0.55
C TYR A 153 9.63 0.99 -1.98
N ASP A 154 9.12 -0.23 -2.11
CA ASP A 154 8.84 -0.91 -3.38
C ASP A 154 7.33 -1.10 -3.51
N ILE A 155 6.75 -0.61 -4.61
CA ILE A 155 5.32 -0.74 -4.91
C ILE A 155 5.10 -2.04 -5.67
N ILE A 156 4.55 -3.02 -4.99
CA ILE A 156 4.35 -4.37 -5.54
C ILE A 156 3.23 -4.36 -6.57
N LYS A 157 2.07 -3.85 -6.16
CA LYS A 157 0.87 -3.84 -7.00
C LYS A 157 -0.04 -2.68 -6.62
N THR A 158 -0.68 -2.10 -7.62
CA THR A 158 -1.75 -1.14 -7.46
C THR A 158 -2.99 -1.68 -8.18
N LEU A 159 -4.15 -1.49 -7.57
CA LEU A 159 -5.43 -2.01 -8.07
C LEU A 159 -6.50 -0.94 -7.88
N VAL A 160 -7.30 -0.67 -8.91
CA VAL A 160 -8.58 0.03 -8.75
C VAL A 160 -9.62 -1.04 -8.36
N THR A 161 -10.02 -1.03 -7.10
CA THR A 161 -10.87 -2.09 -6.52
C THR A 161 -12.36 -1.76 -6.59
N ASP A 162 -12.70 -0.47 -6.62
CA ASP A 162 -14.08 -0.04 -6.70
C ASP A 162 -14.19 1.29 -7.45
N ILE A 163 -15.28 1.44 -8.22
CA ILE A 163 -15.64 2.65 -8.95
C ILE A 163 -17.12 2.89 -8.70
N ASP A 164 -17.43 3.90 -7.89
CA ASP A 164 -18.80 4.23 -7.50
C ASP A 164 -19.18 5.63 -8.05
N PRO A 165 -19.98 5.69 -9.14
CA PRO A 165 -20.49 6.94 -9.68
C PRO A 165 -21.60 7.49 -8.79
N ASP A 166 -21.95 8.75 -8.99
CA ASP A 166 -23.07 9.40 -8.32
C ASP A 166 -24.37 8.57 -8.43
N LEU A 167 -25.18 8.58 -7.39
CA LEU A 167 -26.39 7.76 -7.26
C LEU A 167 -27.34 7.93 -8.45
N GLN A 168 -27.54 9.16 -8.94
CA GLN A 168 -28.40 9.43 -10.08
C GLN A 168 -27.93 8.76 -11.37
N VAL A 169 -26.61 8.76 -11.59
CA VAL A 169 -25.99 8.11 -12.75
C VAL A 169 -26.08 6.60 -12.63
N LYS A 170 -25.84 6.06 -11.44
CA LYS A 170 -25.96 4.62 -11.15
C LYS A 170 -27.38 4.10 -11.40
N GLU A 171 -28.39 4.85 -11.00
CA GLU A 171 -29.81 4.53 -11.29
C GLU A 171 -30.14 4.61 -12.79
N ALA A 172 -29.58 5.60 -13.49
CA ALA A 172 -29.77 5.72 -14.94
C ALA A 172 -29.11 4.55 -15.69
N MET A 173 -27.89 4.18 -15.34
CA MET A 173 -27.18 3.02 -15.90
C MET A 173 -27.96 1.71 -15.66
N ASN A 174 -28.51 1.52 -14.46
CA ASN A 174 -29.31 0.34 -14.13
C ASN A 174 -30.59 0.27 -14.98
N ARG A 175 -31.26 1.40 -15.26
CA ARG A 175 -32.43 1.46 -16.13
C ARG A 175 -32.10 1.14 -17.59
N ILE A 176 -30.98 1.66 -18.11
CA ILE A 176 -30.50 1.34 -19.47
C ILE A 176 -30.22 -0.15 -19.58
N ASN A 177 -29.42 -0.71 -18.66
CA ASN A 177 -29.10 -2.13 -18.66
C ASN A 177 -30.32 -3.04 -18.54
N ALA A 178 -31.36 -2.65 -17.78
CA ALA A 178 -32.61 -3.39 -17.68
C ALA A 178 -33.36 -3.38 -19.03
N SER A 179 -33.47 -2.21 -19.67
CA SER A 179 -34.14 -2.10 -20.97
C SER A 179 -33.41 -2.82 -22.11
N GLU A 180 -32.09 -2.88 -22.09
CA GLU A 180 -31.29 -3.66 -23.03
C GLU A 180 -31.49 -5.17 -22.85
N ARG A 181 -31.55 -5.64 -21.60
CA ARG A 181 -31.85 -7.04 -21.30
C ARG A 181 -33.26 -7.42 -21.75
N GLU A 182 -34.24 -6.58 -21.53
CA GLU A 182 -35.63 -6.80 -22.01
C GLU A 182 -35.69 -6.87 -23.54
N LYS A 183 -34.99 -5.97 -24.25
CA LYS A 183 -34.87 -6.04 -25.71
C LYS A 183 -34.23 -7.34 -26.18
N ALA A 184 -33.11 -7.74 -25.56
CA ALA A 184 -32.41 -9.00 -25.91
C ALA A 184 -33.31 -10.23 -25.72
N VAL A 185 -34.07 -10.29 -24.62
CA VAL A 185 -35.06 -11.37 -24.37
C VAL A 185 -36.18 -11.34 -25.40
N SER A 186 -36.71 -10.18 -25.77
CA SER A 186 -37.75 -10.03 -26.76
C SER A 186 -37.31 -10.49 -28.16
N TYR A 187 -36.06 -10.20 -28.57
CA TYR A 187 -35.48 -10.64 -29.82
C TYR A 187 -35.27 -12.17 -29.86
N THR A 188 -34.87 -12.79 -28.76
CA THR A 188 -34.72 -14.25 -28.67
C THR A 188 -36.06 -14.98 -28.75
N HIS A 189 -37.12 -14.40 -28.13
CA HIS A 189 -38.48 -14.96 -28.24
C HIS A 189 -39.05 -14.84 -29.64
N LEU A 190 -38.88 -13.72 -30.34
CA LEU A 190 -39.33 -13.56 -31.74
C LEU A 190 -38.63 -14.54 -32.68
N ARG A 191 -37.31 -14.74 -32.52
CA ARG A 191 -36.55 -15.69 -33.35
C ARG A 191 -36.91 -17.16 -33.09
N ALA A 192 -37.27 -17.52 -31.87
CA ALA A 192 -37.76 -18.84 -31.52
C ALA A 192 -39.16 -19.13 -32.14
N HIS A 193 -40.01 -18.12 -32.30
CA HIS A 193 -41.31 -18.24 -32.95
C HIS A 193 -41.20 -18.42 -34.48
N GLU A 194 -40.26 -17.71 -35.13
CA GLU A 194 -40.04 -17.84 -36.58
C GLU A 194 -39.48 -19.22 -36.99
N THR A 195 -38.72 -19.90 -36.11
CA THR A 195 -38.17 -21.23 -36.38
C THR A 195 -39.18 -22.38 -36.20
N GLN A 196 -40.38 -22.12 -35.68
CA GLN A 196 -41.46 -23.13 -35.55
C GLN A 196 -42.42 -23.20 -36.76
N PHE A 197 -42.26 -22.36 -37.78
CA PHE A 197 -43.13 -22.32 -38.97
C PHE A 197 -42.44 -22.78 -40.27
N HIS A 198 -41.34 -23.53 -40.15
CA HIS A 198 -40.72 -24.21 -41.31
C HIS A 198 -40.59 -25.70 -41.08
#